data_387c7db019e5cb37c81e9a651eaa9225
#
_entry.id   387c7db019e5cb37c81e9a651eaa9225
#
_cell.length_a   1.000
_cell.length_b   1.000
_cell.length_c   1.000
_cell.angle_alpha   90.00
_cell.angle_beta   90.00
_cell.angle_gamma   90.00
#
_symmetry.space_group_name_H-M   'P 1'
#
loop_
_entity.id
_entity.type
_entity.pdbx_description
1 polymer ?
#
loop_
_entity_poly.entity_id
_entity_poly.type
_entity_poly.pdbx_seq_one_letter_code
_entity_poly.pdbx_strand_id
1 'polypeptide(L)'
;MWKPEHRVAADRHGLRYPSDLSDREWSLIEPMIPPAKHGGRRREVNVREVLNAICYVLSTGCQWQALPKDLPPKSTAHSYFMLWDWDGTLERIHHALYVATRECEGHAASPTAAIIDSQSAKAAQKGAPYSTRRVLMRARRSQGARGISSSTRSAFS
;
A
#
# COMPACT_ATOMS: atom_id res chain seq x y z
N MET A 1 4.21 26.11 4.40
CA MET A 1 4.63 26.77 3.15
C MET A 1 5.57 25.83 2.41
N TRP A 2 5.30 25.47 1.16
CA TRP A 2 6.12 24.55 0.35
C TRP A 2 7.49 25.16 0.06
N LYS A 3 8.54 24.50 0.53
CA LYS A 3 9.92 24.90 0.25
C LYS A 3 10.36 24.45 -1.15
N PRO A 4 11.35 25.11 -1.80
CA PRO A 4 11.85 24.72 -3.11
C PRO A 4 12.29 23.25 -3.20
N GLU A 5 12.93 22.75 -2.16
CA GLU A 5 13.36 21.35 -2.02
C GLU A 5 12.22 20.34 -2.08
N HIS A 6 11.03 20.71 -1.55
CA HIS A 6 9.83 19.86 -1.64
C HIS A 6 9.29 19.77 -3.06
N ARG A 7 9.44 20.84 -3.85
CA ARG A 7 9.05 20.86 -5.27
C ARG A 7 9.93 19.94 -6.10
N VAL A 8 11.24 19.94 -5.85
CA VAL A 8 12.19 19.03 -6.53
C VAL A 8 11.89 17.58 -6.18
N ALA A 9 11.58 17.28 -4.91
CA ALA A 9 11.23 15.93 -4.48
C ALA A 9 9.90 15.43 -5.05
N ALA A 10 8.96 16.35 -5.31
CA ALA A 10 7.66 16.06 -5.90
C ALA A 10 7.64 16.21 -7.43
N ASP A 11 8.76 16.56 -8.05
CA ASP A 11 8.84 16.73 -9.49
C ASP A 11 8.72 15.39 -10.21
N ARG A 12 7.68 15.27 -11.02
CA ARG A 12 7.39 14.09 -11.85
C ARG A 12 7.68 14.33 -13.33
N HIS A 13 8.32 15.47 -13.67
CA HIS A 13 8.75 15.75 -15.03
C HIS A 13 9.80 14.73 -15.47
N GLY A 14 9.65 14.19 -16.66
CA GLY A 14 10.54 13.18 -17.21
C GLY A 14 10.15 11.74 -16.89
N LEU A 15 9.17 11.49 -16.02
CA LEU A 15 8.57 10.17 -15.87
C LEU A 15 7.58 9.92 -17.01
N ARG A 16 7.49 8.68 -17.48
CA ARG A 16 6.54 8.25 -18.51
C ARG A 16 5.09 8.50 -18.07
N TYR A 17 4.78 8.14 -16.84
CA TYR A 17 3.51 8.44 -16.17
C TYR A 17 3.76 9.14 -14.82
N PRO A 18 2.87 10.05 -14.41
CA PRO A 18 3.00 10.69 -13.08
C PRO A 18 3.00 9.71 -11.89
N SER A 19 2.48 8.50 -12.11
CA SER A 19 2.46 7.42 -11.14
C SER A 19 3.72 6.55 -11.12
N ASP A 20 4.63 6.71 -12.09
CA ASP A 20 5.86 5.92 -12.15
C ASP A 20 6.78 6.27 -10.98
N LEU A 21 7.51 5.29 -10.49
CA LEU A 21 8.47 5.47 -9.40
C LEU A 21 9.71 6.24 -9.88
N SER A 22 10.06 7.29 -9.19
CA SER A 22 11.36 7.95 -9.35
C SER A 22 12.50 7.01 -8.90
N ASP A 23 13.74 7.32 -9.32
CA ASP A 23 14.90 6.51 -8.92
C ASP A 23 15.13 6.52 -7.40
N ARG A 24 14.82 7.64 -6.75
CA ARG A 24 14.90 7.76 -5.29
C ARG A 24 13.89 6.86 -4.59
N GLU A 25 12.64 6.86 -5.05
CA GLU A 25 11.59 5.98 -4.51
C GLU A 25 11.93 4.51 -4.77
N TRP A 26 12.42 4.20 -5.97
CA TRP A 26 12.85 2.85 -6.29
C TRP A 26 13.97 2.35 -5.36
N SER A 27 15.02 3.14 -5.16
CA SER A 27 16.14 2.78 -4.27
C SER A 27 15.70 2.50 -2.84
N LEU A 28 14.64 3.17 -2.37
CA LEU A 28 14.07 2.96 -1.05
C LEU A 28 13.35 1.62 -0.92
N ILE A 29 12.60 1.22 -1.95
CA ILE A 29 11.71 0.06 -1.88
C ILE A 29 12.32 -1.22 -2.49
N GLU A 30 13.32 -1.11 -3.34
CA GLU A 30 13.98 -2.27 -3.97
C GLU A 30 14.42 -3.34 -2.95
N PRO A 31 15.04 -3.00 -1.81
CA PRO A 31 15.42 -3.98 -0.79
C PRO A 31 14.24 -4.72 -0.14
N MET A 32 13.03 -4.17 -0.24
CA MET A 32 11.81 -4.76 0.34
C MET A 32 11.14 -5.78 -0.58
N ILE A 33 11.58 -5.83 -1.84
CA ILE A 33 11.02 -6.74 -2.83
C ILE A 33 11.49 -8.16 -2.54
N PRO A 34 10.57 -9.12 -2.39
CA PRO A 34 10.94 -10.51 -2.18
C PRO A 34 11.78 -11.04 -3.36
N PRO A 35 12.82 -11.84 -3.10
CA PRO A 35 13.61 -12.48 -4.14
C PRO A 35 12.71 -13.39 -5.01
N ALA A 36 13.23 -13.79 -6.18
CA ALA A 36 12.55 -14.79 -7.00
C ALA A 36 12.38 -16.10 -6.19
N LYS A 37 11.23 -16.76 -6.36
CA LYS A 37 11.00 -18.05 -5.72
C LYS A 37 12.09 -19.05 -6.09
N HIS A 38 12.56 -19.79 -5.09
CA HIS A 38 13.49 -20.86 -5.31
C HIS A 38 12.77 -22.02 -6.03
N GLY A 39 13.28 -22.42 -7.20
CA GLY A 39 12.63 -23.41 -8.06
C GLY A 39 11.59 -22.82 -9.01
N GLY A 40 11.31 -23.48 -10.10
CA GLY A 40 10.42 -23.02 -11.16
C GLY A 40 11.07 -22.08 -12.18
N ARG A 41 10.24 -21.40 -12.99
CA ARG A 41 10.73 -20.49 -14.04
C ARG A 41 11.43 -19.28 -13.42
N ARG A 42 12.62 -18.96 -13.93
CA ARG A 42 13.38 -17.77 -13.50
C ARG A 42 12.56 -16.50 -13.75
N ARG A 43 12.64 -15.53 -12.80
CA ARG A 43 12.03 -14.21 -12.96
C ARG A 43 12.77 -13.44 -14.05
N GLU A 44 12.10 -13.17 -15.16
CA GLU A 44 12.62 -12.38 -16.29
C GLU A 44 12.00 -10.98 -16.35
N VAL A 45 10.91 -10.76 -15.59
CA VAL A 45 10.19 -9.49 -15.60
C VAL A 45 10.95 -8.42 -14.83
N ASN A 46 10.96 -7.20 -15.35
CA ASN A 46 11.43 -6.03 -14.62
C ASN A 46 10.43 -5.68 -13.51
N VAL A 47 10.87 -5.87 -12.27
CA VAL A 47 10.01 -5.71 -11.08
C VAL A 47 9.60 -4.26 -10.86
N ARG A 48 10.48 -3.29 -11.21
CA ARG A 48 10.15 -1.87 -11.16
C ARG A 48 8.99 -1.54 -12.09
N GLU A 49 9.00 -2.09 -13.31
CA GLU A 49 7.90 -1.90 -14.26
C GLU A 49 6.59 -2.53 -13.78
N VAL A 50 6.67 -3.67 -13.08
CA VAL A 50 5.48 -4.28 -12.46
C VAL A 50 4.89 -3.35 -11.38
N LEU A 51 5.74 -2.74 -10.55
CA LEU A 51 5.29 -1.76 -9.56
C LEU A 51 4.72 -0.50 -10.23
N ASN A 52 5.36 0.00 -11.28
CA ASN A 52 4.82 1.12 -12.06
C ASN A 52 3.42 0.81 -12.59
N ALA A 53 3.19 -0.40 -13.10
CA ALA A 53 1.87 -0.84 -13.56
C ALA A 53 0.85 -0.87 -12.41
N ILE A 54 1.24 -1.35 -11.24
CA ILE A 54 0.37 -1.37 -10.05
C ILE A 54 0.05 0.07 -9.61
N CYS A 55 1.07 0.94 -9.51
CA CYS A 55 0.89 2.35 -9.16
C CYS A 55 0.00 3.09 -10.17
N TYR A 56 0.13 2.78 -11.47
CA TYR A 56 -0.72 3.34 -12.50
C TYR A 56 -2.20 2.99 -12.27
N VAL A 57 -2.51 1.71 -12.03
CA VAL A 57 -3.89 1.28 -11.74
C VAL A 57 -4.42 1.92 -10.45
N LEU A 58 -3.60 2.00 -9.40
CA LEU A 58 -4.00 2.60 -8.13
C LEU A 58 -4.25 4.11 -8.25
N SER A 59 -3.47 4.82 -9.05
CA SER A 59 -3.60 6.28 -9.21
C SER A 59 -4.74 6.68 -10.15
N THR A 60 -4.96 5.90 -11.21
CA THR A 60 -5.99 6.22 -12.23
C THR A 60 -7.34 5.60 -11.90
N GLY A 61 -7.37 4.55 -11.07
CA GLY A 61 -8.58 3.76 -10.81
C GLY A 61 -9.06 2.97 -12.03
N CYS A 62 -8.23 2.81 -13.05
CA CYS A 62 -8.63 2.09 -14.26
C CYS A 62 -8.78 0.58 -14.02
N GLN A 63 -9.50 -0.08 -14.88
CA GLN A 63 -9.55 -1.54 -14.88
C GLN A 63 -8.21 -2.11 -15.35
N TRP A 64 -7.81 -3.26 -14.83
CA TRP A 64 -6.60 -3.98 -15.26
C TRP A 64 -6.53 -4.22 -16.78
N GLN A 65 -7.68 -4.32 -17.43
CA GLN A 65 -7.75 -4.48 -18.89
C GLN A 65 -7.37 -3.22 -19.66
N ALA A 66 -7.49 -2.06 -19.03
CA ALA A 66 -7.15 -0.77 -19.61
C ALA A 66 -5.69 -0.34 -19.36
N LEU A 67 -4.87 -1.25 -18.82
CA LEU A 67 -3.45 -0.99 -18.60
C LEU A 67 -2.75 -0.70 -19.95
N PRO A 68 -1.95 0.39 -20.05
CA PRO A 68 -1.20 0.72 -21.26
C PRO A 68 -0.28 -0.42 -21.72
N LYS A 69 -0.09 -0.53 -23.03
CA LYS A 69 0.70 -1.61 -23.64
C LYS A 69 2.22 -1.52 -23.40
N ASP A 70 2.69 -0.34 -23.05
CA ASP A 70 4.09 -0.05 -22.70
C ASP A 70 4.45 -0.44 -21.26
N LEU A 71 3.45 -0.81 -20.46
CA LEU A 71 3.60 -1.44 -19.16
C LEU A 71 3.53 -2.98 -19.28
N PRO A 72 4.00 -3.72 -18.28
CA PRO A 72 3.92 -5.17 -18.28
C PRO A 72 2.49 -5.70 -18.50
N PRO A 73 2.32 -6.87 -19.09
CA PRO A 73 1.01 -7.47 -19.34
C PRO A 73 0.14 -7.48 -18.08
N LYS A 74 -1.14 -7.17 -18.23
CA LYS A 74 -2.12 -7.12 -17.11
C LYS A 74 -2.10 -8.35 -16.22
N SER A 75 -1.95 -9.55 -16.82
CA SER A 75 -1.90 -10.81 -16.09
C SER A 75 -0.69 -10.89 -15.17
N THR A 76 0.46 -10.41 -15.64
CA THR A 76 1.70 -10.34 -14.85
C THR A 76 1.54 -9.34 -13.71
N ALA A 77 1.16 -8.09 -14.01
CA ALA A 77 0.98 -7.06 -13.00
C ALA A 77 -0.04 -7.46 -11.92
N HIS A 78 -1.18 -8.01 -12.32
CA HIS A 78 -2.21 -8.48 -11.41
C HIS A 78 -1.75 -9.67 -10.54
N SER A 79 -0.99 -10.62 -11.12
CA SER A 79 -0.46 -11.76 -10.36
C SER A 79 0.52 -11.31 -9.28
N TYR A 80 1.39 -10.35 -9.59
CA TYR A 80 2.29 -9.75 -8.59
C TYR A 80 1.54 -8.94 -7.55
N PHE A 81 0.53 -8.17 -7.96
CA PHE A 81 -0.33 -7.45 -7.04
C PHE A 81 -0.96 -8.39 -6.00
N MET A 82 -1.58 -9.48 -6.46
CA MET A 82 -2.20 -10.47 -5.57
C MET A 82 -1.17 -11.16 -4.65
N LEU A 83 0.01 -11.48 -5.18
CA LEU A 83 1.09 -12.10 -4.40
C LEU A 83 1.60 -11.18 -3.31
N TRP A 84 1.90 -9.92 -3.65
CA TRP A 84 2.46 -8.94 -2.73
C TRP A 84 1.43 -8.37 -1.75
N ASP A 85 0.15 -8.39 -2.10
CA ASP A 85 -0.93 -8.12 -1.16
C ASP A 85 -1.05 -9.26 -0.13
N TRP A 86 -0.93 -10.52 -0.60
CA TRP A 86 -0.98 -11.69 0.26
C TRP A 86 0.16 -11.75 1.27
N ASP A 87 1.40 -11.51 0.86
CA ASP A 87 2.59 -11.60 1.73
C ASP A 87 2.90 -10.29 2.48
N GLY A 88 2.08 -9.26 2.30
CA GLY A 88 2.22 -7.97 2.96
C GLY A 88 3.33 -7.07 2.38
N THR A 89 3.91 -7.43 1.25
CA THR A 89 4.95 -6.62 0.59
C THR A 89 4.42 -5.25 0.19
N LEU A 90 3.20 -5.16 -0.36
CA LEU A 90 2.58 -3.87 -0.73
C LEU A 90 2.36 -2.97 0.48
N GLU A 91 1.99 -3.53 1.63
CA GLU A 91 1.80 -2.76 2.86
C GLU A 91 3.14 -2.17 3.34
N ARG A 92 4.23 -2.96 3.28
CA ARG A 92 5.57 -2.48 3.63
C ARG A 92 6.07 -1.38 2.70
N ILE A 93 5.89 -1.56 1.38
CA ILE A 93 6.25 -0.56 0.36
C ILE A 93 5.46 0.73 0.60
N HIS A 94 4.15 0.63 0.76
CA HIS A 94 3.30 1.79 1.02
C HIS A 94 3.73 2.54 2.28
N HIS A 95 4.00 1.82 3.37
CA HIS A 95 4.47 2.43 4.61
C HIS A 95 5.81 3.16 4.45
N ALA A 96 6.76 2.55 3.74
CA ALA A 96 8.07 3.17 3.50
C ALA A 96 7.96 4.46 2.67
N LEU A 97 7.19 4.45 1.60
CA LEU A 97 6.94 5.64 0.78
C LEU A 97 6.17 6.71 1.55
N TYR A 98 5.20 6.32 2.36
CA TYR A 98 4.45 7.24 3.22
C TYR A 98 5.35 7.94 4.23
N VAL A 99 6.21 7.20 4.94
CA VAL A 99 7.17 7.77 5.90
C VAL A 99 8.13 8.71 5.19
N ALA A 100 8.73 8.29 4.07
CA ALA A 100 9.66 9.11 3.31
C ALA A 100 9.03 10.42 2.82
N THR A 101 7.77 10.39 2.39
CA THR A 101 7.04 11.59 1.97
C THR A 101 6.82 12.54 3.15
N ARG A 102 6.39 12.02 4.30
CA ARG A 102 6.18 12.84 5.50
C ARG A 102 7.46 13.50 5.98
N GLU A 103 8.55 12.76 6.03
CA GLU A 103 9.86 13.27 6.43
C GLU A 103 10.37 14.34 5.46
N CYS A 104 10.18 14.16 4.15
CA CYS A 104 10.48 15.18 3.14
C CYS A 104 9.69 16.47 3.35
N GLU A 105 8.45 16.37 3.85
CA GLU A 105 7.61 17.53 4.19
C GLU A 105 7.90 18.11 5.58
N GLY A 106 8.86 17.55 6.31
CA GLY A 106 9.22 17.99 7.66
C GLY A 106 8.22 17.57 8.73
N HIS A 107 7.41 16.55 8.46
CA HIS A 107 6.49 15.95 9.42
C HIS A 107 7.12 14.74 10.11
N ALA A 108 6.67 14.44 11.32
CA ALA A 108 7.06 13.21 12.01
C ALA A 108 6.59 11.98 11.22
N ALA A 109 7.38 10.91 11.24
CA ALA A 109 7.07 9.65 10.55
C ALA A 109 5.69 9.08 10.92
N SER A 110 5.30 9.20 12.20
CA SER A 110 3.98 8.82 12.69
C SER A 110 3.06 10.02 12.83
N PRO A 111 1.81 9.96 12.34
CA PRO A 111 0.85 11.03 12.55
C PRO A 111 0.46 11.12 14.03
N THR A 112 0.39 12.34 14.57
CA THR A 112 -0.05 12.60 15.95
C THR A 112 -1.57 12.70 16.07
N ALA A 113 -2.27 12.88 14.95
CA ALA A 113 -3.73 12.93 14.88
C ALA A 113 -4.24 12.24 13.62
N ALA A 114 -5.41 11.62 13.72
CA ALA A 114 -6.14 11.05 12.60
C ALA A 114 -7.59 11.51 12.66
N ILE A 115 -8.13 11.93 11.53
CA ILE A 115 -9.55 12.23 11.38
C ILE A 115 -10.22 10.99 10.79
N ILE A 116 -11.11 10.37 11.56
CA ILE A 116 -11.90 9.23 11.10
C ILE A 116 -13.25 9.76 10.63
N ASP A 117 -13.55 9.62 9.35
CA ASP A 117 -14.88 9.90 8.83
C ASP A 117 -15.84 8.83 9.36
N SER A 118 -16.84 9.28 10.13
CA SER A 118 -17.87 8.42 10.70
C SER A 118 -19.05 8.17 9.75
N GLN A 119 -19.01 8.74 8.54
CA GLN A 119 -20.07 8.51 7.55
C GLN A 119 -19.97 7.08 7.02
N SER A 120 -21.04 6.31 7.26
CA SER A 120 -21.17 5.00 6.64
C SER A 120 -21.49 5.14 5.15
N ALA A 121 -20.57 4.76 4.30
CA ALA A 121 -20.86 4.59 2.88
C ALA A 121 -21.89 3.45 2.75
N LYS A 122 -23.05 3.73 2.15
CA LYS A 122 -24.00 2.68 1.77
C LYS A 122 -23.31 1.78 0.76
N ALA A 123 -22.93 0.58 1.17
CA ALA A 123 -22.39 -0.40 0.25
C ALA A 123 -23.45 -0.73 -0.80
N ALA A 124 -23.09 -0.66 -2.07
CA ALA A 124 -23.96 -1.14 -3.14
C ALA A 124 -24.24 -2.63 -2.91
N GLN A 125 -25.50 -3.00 -2.89
CA GLN A 125 -25.97 -4.36 -2.53
C GLN A 125 -25.55 -5.48 -3.51
N LYS A 126 -24.83 -5.16 -4.59
CA LYS A 126 -24.39 -6.13 -5.60
C LYS A 126 -22.88 -6.01 -5.85
N GLY A 127 -22.14 -7.02 -5.41
CA GLY A 127 -20.81 -7.27 -5.91
C GLY A 127 -19.67 -6.57 -5.15
N ALA A 128 -19.64 -6.67 -3.82
CA ALA A 128 -18.42 -6.29 -3.10
C ALA A 128 -17.28 -7.25 -3.45
N PRO A 129 -16.17 -6.76 -4.03
CA PRO A 129 -15.03 -7.61 -4.30
C PRO A 129 -14.39 -8.09 -2.99
N TYR A 130 -13.68 -9.19 -3.04
CA TYR A 130 -13.06 -9.94 -1.94
C TYR A 130 -12.27 -9.11 -0.90
N SER A 131 -11.90 -7.87 -1.20
CA SER A 131 -11.16 -6.97 -0.31
C SER A 131 -11.94 -6.53 0.94
N THR A 132 -13.26 -6.40 0.85
CA THR A 132 -14.10 -5.95 1.97
C THR A 132 -14.11 -6.95 3.13
N ARG A 133 -13.95 -8.24 2.82
CA ARG A 133 -13.91 -9.30 3.85
C ARG A 133 -12.67 -9.25 4.73
N ARG A 134 -11.52 -8.81 4.18
CA ARG A 134 -10.25 -8.68 4.92
C ARG A 134 -10.27 -7.51 5.89
N VAL A 135 -10.81 -6.36 5.48
CA VAL A 135 -10.92 -5.17 6.33
C VAL A 135 -11.83 -5.44 7.52
N LEU A 136 -12.97 -6.12 7.32
CA LEU A 136 -13.89 -6.47 8.39
C LEU A 136 -13.31 -7.52 9.36
N MET A 137 -12.52 -8.48 8.87
CA MET A 137 -11.86 -9.46 9.74
C MET A 137 -10.72 -8.84 10.57
N ARG A 138 -10.00 -7.86 10.02
CA ARG A 138 -8.95 -7.14 10.75
C ARG A 138 -9.53 -6.24 11.84
N ALA A 139 -10.65 -5.56 11.59
CA ALA A 139 -11.37 -4.79 12.59
C ALA A 139 -11.92 -5.66 13.74
N ARG A 140 -12.40 -6.87 13.46
CA ARG A 140 -12.86 -7.80 14.51
C ARG A 140 -11.72 -8.34 15.38
N ARG A 141 -10.50 -8.51 14.86
CA ARG A 141 -9.33 -8.92 15.65
C ARG A 141 -8.85 -7.83 16.61
N SER A 142 -8.98 -6.55 16.25
CA SER A 142 -8.59 -5.45 17.13
C SER A 142 -9.59 -5.19 18.27
N GLN A 143 -10.85 -5.60 18.12
CA GLN A 143 -11.86 -5.47 19.19
C GLN A 143 -11.84 -6.62 20.20
N GLY A 144 -11.25 -7.78 19.86
CA GLY A 144 -11.16 -8.95 20.75
C GLY A 144 -10.10 -8.85 21.86
N ALA A 145 -9.24 -7.83 21.84
CA ALA A 145 -8.13 -7.68 22.79
C ALA A 145 -8.42 -6.72 23.97
N ARG A 146 -9.63 -6.22 24.13
CA ARG A 146 -10.02 -5.39 25.27
C ARG A 146 -11.12 -6.06 26.07
N GLY A 147 -10.74 -6.91 26.99
CA GLY A 147 -11.72 -7.49 27.90
C GLY A 147 -11.17 -8.55 28.81
N ILE A 148 -10.09 -8.25 29.54
CA ILE A 148 -9.83 -8.94 30.82
C ILE A 148 -9.45 -7.85 31.82
N SER A 149 -10.45 -7.22 32.40
CA SER A 149 -10.32 -6.44 33.61
C SER A 149 -10.42 -7.41 34.79
N SER A 150 -9.32 -7.57 35.48
CA SER A 150 -9.21 -8.30 36.73
C SER A 150 -10.06 -7.60 37.80
N SER A 151 -11.17 -8.23 38.20
CA SER A 151 -11.87 -7.89 39.41
C SER A 151 -11.18 -8.55 40.59
N THR A 152 -10.37 -7.79 41.31
CA THR A 152 -9.85 -8.19 42.62
C THR A 152 -10.95 -7.95 43.65
N ARG A 153 -11.61 -8.99 44.10
CA ARG A 153 -12.43 -8.93 45.31
C ARG A 153 -11.52 -9.15 46.54
N SER A 154 -11.31 -8.10 47.29
CA SER A 154 -10.87 -8.24 48.69
C SER A 154 -12.05 -8.74 49.52
N ALA A 155 -11.87 -9.86 50.19
CA ALA A 155 -12.75 -10.31 51.27
C ALA A 155 -12.01 -10.07 52.59
N PHE A 156 -12.54 -9.15 53.38
CA PHE A 156 -12.30 -9.06 54.83
C PHE A 156 -13.16 -10.09 55.53
N SER A 157 -12.58 -10.89 56.39
CA SER A 157 -12.98 -11.20 57.79
C SER A 157 -11.94 -12.07 58.44
#